data_6eb8e6f6605377804898ec1747143953
#
_entry.id   6eb8e6f6605377804898ec1747143953
#
_cell.length_a   1.000
_cell.length_b   1.000
_cell.length_c   1.000
_cell.angle_alpha   90.00
_cell.angle_beta   90.00
_cell.angle_gamma   90.00
#
_symmetry.space_group_name_H-M   'P 1'
#
loop_
_entity.id
_entity.type
_entity.pdbx_description
1 polymer ?
#
loop_
_entity_poly.entity_id
_entity_poly.type
_entity_poly.pdbx_seq_one_letter_code
_entity_poly.pdbx_strand_id
1 'polypeptide(L)'
;MILLGAVVACAAGIAVGRHVARHVGRHGRGAATGQGERGGILIGDTAAYDAMSRLFFGSLFGPIAADVAAVAEEVAPDGARVLEVGCGPGHLSIRLARRHGLDTTGLDLDPAMIGRARANAEGAGEGFGRLPPGRLPSFLMGDVASMPFGDGSFDVVVSTLSMHHWADPAAGLAEIDRVLRPGGRTLVWDFRRGFLPFHGRMPDPVGHTRGTPLRLVGATPWRWPWGFSLIQRIELVRASG
;
A
#
# COMPACT_ATOMS: atom_id res chain seq x y z
N MET A 1 -21.83 -20.99 -8.92
CA MET A 1 -20.40 -20.78 -9.21
C MET A 1 -19.78 -19.57 -8.47
N ILE A 2 -20.52 -18.52 -8.20
CA ILE A 2 -20.01 -17.29 -7.54
C ILE A 2 -19.67 -17.50 -6.05
N LEU A 3 -20.49 -18.28 -5.31
CA LEU A 3 -20.21 -18.64 -3.91
C LEU A 3 -18.94 -19.50 -3.74
N LEU A 4 -18.64 -20.34 -4.70
CA LEU A 4 -17.45 -21.23 -4.67
C LEU A 4 -16.15 -20.41 -4.82
N GLY A 5 -16.17 -19.35 -5.64
CA GLY A 5 -15.01 -18.43 -5.79
C GLY A 5 -14.70 -17.65 -4.51
N ALA A 6 -15.72 -17.17 -3.78
CA ALA A 6 -15.55 -16.48 -2.50
C ALA A 6 -15.04 -17.42 -1.39
N VAL A 7 -15.50 -18.67 -1.37
CA VAL A 7 -15.05 -19.70 -0.41
C VAL A 7 -13.62 -20.15 -0.69
N VAL A 8 -13.22 -20.28 -1.96
CA VAL A 8 -11.84 -20.62 -2.35
C VAL A 8 -10.90 -19.46 -2.04
N ALA A 9 -11.33 -18.21 -2.25
CA ALA A 9 -10.58 -17.02 -1.85
C ALA A 9 -10.38 -16.96 -0.32
N CYS A 10 -11.43 -17.27 0.45
CA CYS A 10 -11.33 -17.44 1.89
C CYS A 10 -10.38 -18.58 2.31
N ALA A 11 -10.45 -19.74 1.67
CA ALA A 11 -9.63 -20.90 2.03
C ALA A 11 -8.12 -20.69 1.72
N ALA A 12 -7.79 -20.02 0.61
CA ALA A 12 -6.42 -19.67 0.27
C ALA A 12 -5.85 -18.61 1.23
N GLY A 13 -6.66 -17.61 1.62
CA GLY A 13 -6.31 -16.65 2.66
C GLY A 13 -6.05 -17.32 4.02
N ILE A 14 -6.79 -18.38 4.36
CA ILE A 14 -6.59 -19.19 5.59
C ILE A 14 -5.22 -19.89 5.58
N ALA A 15 -4.83 -20.49 4.45
CA ALA A 15 -3.58 -21.22 4.32
C ALA A 15 -2.38 -20.27 4.48
N VAL A 16 -2.44 -19.10 3.84
CA VAL A 16 -1.40 -18.06 3.93
C VAL A 16 -1.37 -17.44 5.32
N GLY A 17 -2.52 -17.08 5.91
CA GLY A 17 -2.61 -16.53 7.26
C GLY A 17 -2.09 -17.50 8.35
N ARG A 18 -2.37 -18.81 8.22
CA ARG A 18 -1.84 -19.83 9.15
C ARG A 18 -0.34 -20.10 8.93
N HIS A 19 0.16 -19.97 7.71
CA HIS A 19 1.58 -20.10 7.41
C HIS A 19 2.37 -18.88 7.94
N VAL A 20 1.87 -17.69 7.72
CA VAL A 20 2.42 -16.43 8.26
C VAL A 20 2.44 -16.45 9.78
N ALA A 21 1.33 -16.83 10.45
CA ALA A 21 1.26 -16.90 11.91
C ALA A 21 2.23 -17.95 12.51
N ARG A 22 2.52 -19.04 11.82
CA ARG A 22 3.50 -20.08 12.26
C ARG A 22 4.95 -19.64 12.10
N HIS A 23 5.26 -18.79 11.12
CA HIS A 23 6.63 -18.27 10.90
C HIS A 23 6.96 -17.09 11.81
N VAL A 24 6.03 -16.17 12.04
CA VAL A 24 6.18 -15.07 13.01
C VAL A 24 6.43 -15.61 14.43
N GLY A 25 5.78 -16.72 14.82
CA GLY A 25 5.99 -17.36 16.13
C GLY A 25 7.34 -18.06 16.33
N ARG A 26 8.10 -18.35 15.27
CA ARG A 26 9.38 -19.09 15.34
C ARG A 26 10.63 -18.22 15.38
N HIS A 27 10.59 -17.01 14.87
CA HIS A 27 11.74 -16.08 14.89
C HIS A 27 11.76 -15.14 16.10
N GLY A 28 10.76 -15.19 16.97
CA GLY A 28 10.65 -14.36 18.18
C GLY A 28 11.38 -14.86 19.43
N ARG A 29 12.23 -15.90 19.35
CA ARG A 29 13.02 -16.39 20.51
C ARG A 29 14.50 -16.47 20.19
N GLY A 30 15.15 -15.33 20.13
CA GLY A 30 16.60 -15.27 20.03
C GLY A 30 17.10 -13.85 20.17
N ALA A 31 17.79 -13.59 21.31
CA ALA A 31 18.56 -12.41 21.68
C ALA A 31 17.76 -11.18 22.17
N ALA A 32 17.58 -11.15 23.50
CA ALA A 32 17.35 -9.92 24.24
C ALA A 32 18.61 -9.02 24.20
N THR A 33 18.55 -7.91 23.49
CA THR A 33 19.31 -6.69 23.77
C THR A 33 18.40 -5.50 23.43
N GLY A 34 18.11 -4.69 24.45
CA GLY A 34 17.10 -3.65 24.48
C GLY A 34 17.33 -2.55 23.46
N GLN A 35 16.45 -2.55 22.47
CA GLN A 35 15.91 -1.38 21.78
C GLN A 35 14.56 -1.84 21.23
N GLY A 36 13.47 -1.13 21.54
CA GLY A 36 12.12 -1.52 21.13
C GLY A 36 12.04 -1.62 19.62
N GLU A 37 11.90 -2.84 19.11
CA GLU A 37 11.63 -3.10 17.70
C GLU A 37 10.24 -2.55 17.35
N ARG A 38 10.19 -1.35 16.83
CA ARG A 38 9.05 -0.79 16.11
C ARG A 38 9.06 -1.37 14.71
N GLY A 39 8.63 -2.62 14.54
CA GLY A 39 8.60 -3.30 13.25
C GLY A 39 7.17 -3.62 12.82
N GLY A 40 6.83 -3.34 11.57
CA GLY A 40 5.62 -3.83 10.92
C GLY A 40 5.69 -5.34 10.64
N ILE A 41 4.65 -5.90 10.01
CA ILE A 41 4.58 -7.34 9.69
C ILE A 41 5.43 -7.63 8.45
N LEU A 42 6.39 -8.57 8.58
CA LEU A 42 7.16 -9.11 7.47
C LEU A 42 6.51 -10.38 6.91
N ILE A 43 6.49 -10.54 5.59
CA ILE A 43 5.87 -11.66 4.91
C ILE A 43 6.92 -12.70 4.53
N GLY A 44 6.80 -13.91 5.09
CA GLY A 44 7.83 -14.97 4.95
C GLY A 44 7.95 -15.61 3.56
N ASP A 45 6.90 -15.60 2.74
CA ASP A 45 6.90 -16.13 1.35
C ASP A 45 6.40 -15.06 0.39
N THR A 46 7.34 -14.28 -0.12
CA THR A 46 7.06 -13.16 -1.03
C THR A 46 6.57 -13.61 -2.40
N ALA A 47 6.95 -14.80 -2.89
CA ALA A 47 6.51 -15.30 -4.19
C ALA A 47 5.05 -15.76 -4.14
N ALA A 48 4.67 -16.47 -3.07
CA ALA A 48 3.28 -16.86 -2.84
C ALA A 48 2.39 -15.63 -2.61
N TYR A 49 2.88 -14.65 -1.86
CA TYR A 49 2.16 -13.39 -1.66
C TYR A 49 1.97 -12.61 -2.96
N ASP A 50 3.00 -12.52 -3.80
CA ASP A 50 2.93 -11.85 -5.10
C ASP A 50 1.90 -12.52 -6.03
N ALA A 51 1.92 -13.86 -6.12
CA ALA A 51 0.96 -14.61 -6.91
C ALA A 51 -0.47 -14.42 -6.40
N MET A 52 -0.67 -14.48 -5.07
CA MET A 52 -1.95 -14.23 -4.42
C MET A 52 -2.42 -12.77 -4.66
N SER A 53 -1.53 -11.80 -4.48
CA SER A 53 -1.84 -10.38 -4.69
C SER A 53 -2.31 -10.11 -6.13
N ARG A 54 -1.66 -10.71 -7.13
CA ARG A 54 -2.10 -10.62 -8.52
C ARG A 54 -3.46 -11.27 -8.76
N LEU A 55 -3.68 -12.45 -8.18
CA LEU A 55 -4.91 -13.21 -8.39
C LEU A 55 -6.13 -12.54 -7.74
N PHE A 56 -5.98 -12.09 -6.48
CA PHE A 56 -7.11 -11.57 -5.69
C PHE A 56 -7.28 -10.06 -5.78
N PHE A 57 -6.18 -9.32 -5.84
CA PHE A 57 -6.20 -7.87 -5.84
C PHE A 57 -5.90 -7.25 -7.22
N GLY A 58 -5.53 -8.06 -8.22
CA GLY A 58 -5.19 -7.57 -9.55
C GLY A 58 -6.31 -6.74 -10.21
N SER A 59 -7.57 -7.10 -9.96
CA SER A 59 -8.73 -6.34 -10.42
C SER A 59 -8.94 -4.99 -9.71
N LEU A 60 -8.37 -4.81 -8.50
CA LEU A 60 -8.45 -3.55 -7.76
C LEU A 60 -7.44 -2.52 -8.26
N PHE A 61 -6.24 -2.94 -8.60
CA PHE A 61 -5.16 -2.02 -8.94
C PHE A 61 -5.48 -1.16 -10.18
N GLY A 62 -6.33 -1.62 -11.09
CA GLY A 62 -6.75 -0.85 -12.25
C GLY A 62 -7.56 0.41 -11.88
N PRO A 63 -8.71 0.24 -11.25
CA PRO A 63 -9.53 1.36 -10.77
C PRO A 63 -8.80 2.27 -9.77
N ILE A 64 -7.99 1.70 -8.86
CA ILE A 64 -7.19 2.48 -7.91
C ILE A 64 -6.17 3.35 -8.67
N ALA A 65 -5.45 2.78 -9.65
CA ALA A 65 -4.48 3.55 -10.42
C ALA A 65 -5.14 4.69 -11.21
N ALA A 66 -6.34 4.48 -11.75
CA ALA A 66 -7.09 5.53 -12.44
C ALA A 66 -7.51 6.66 -11.48
N ASP A 67 -7.95 6.32 -10.27
CA ASP A 67 -8.31 7.30 -9.24
C ASP A 67 -7.08 8.10 -8.76
N VAL A 68 -5.95 7.42 -8.51
CA VAL A 68 -4.68 8.09 -8.17
C VAL A 68 -4.24 9.02 -9.30
N ALA A 69 -4.34 8.59 -10.56
CA ALA A 69 -3.95 9.40 -11.70
C ALA A 69 -4.84 10.64 -11.86
N ALA A 70 -6.15 10.52 -11.61
CA ALA A 70 -7.05 11.67 -11.64
C ALA A 70 -6.69 12.70 -10.56
N VAL A 71 -6.40 12.25 -9.34
CA VAL A 71 -5.94 13.15 -8.27
C VAL A 71 -4.57 13.74 -8.57
N ALA A 72 -3.66 12.97 -9.15
CA ALA A 72 -2.34 13.45 -9.56
C ALA A 72 -2.44 14.57 -10.62
N GLU A 73 -3.34 14.42 -11.59
CA GLU A 73 -3.62 15.46 -12.61
C GLU A 73 -4.19 16.73 -11.97
N GLU A 74 -5.08 16.61 -10.98
CA GLU A 74 -5.64 17.77 -10.26
C GLU A 74 -4.59 18.55 -9.48
N VAL A 75 -3.64 17.85 -8.81
CA VAL A 75 -2.67 18.51 -7.91
C VAL A 75 -1.38 18.92 -8.63
N ALA A 76 -1.01 18.25 -9.72
CA ALA A 76 0.22 18.50 -10.46
C ALA A 76 0.09 18.12 -11.95
N PRO A 77 -0.65 18.92 -12.76
CA PRO A 77 -0.93 18.61 -14.16
C PRO A 77 0.34 18.50 -15.03
N ASP A 78 1.41 19.19 -14.65
CA ASP A 78 2.69 19.17 -15.38
C ASP A 78 3.55 17.94 -15.05
N GLY A 79 3.06 17.01 -14.24
CA GLY A 79 3.73 15.78 -13.84
C GLY A 79 3.87 15.60 -12.34
N ALA A 80 3.07 14.69 -11.79
CA ALA A 80 3.05 14.41 -10.36
C ALA A 80 4.11 13.39 -9.96
N ARG A 81 4.74 13.62 -8.80
CA ARG A 81 5.56 12.64 -8.09
C ARG A 81 4.69 11.90 -7.08
N VAL A 82 4.60 10.59 -7.25
CA VAL A 82 3.74 9.73 -6.45
C VAL A 82 4.58 8.79 -5.58
N LEU A 83 4.30 8.73 -4.29
CA LEU A 83 4.87 7.77 -3.36
C LEU A 83 3.80 6.71 -3.01
N GLU A 84 4.10 5.43 -3.19
CA GLU A 84 3.32 4.32 -2.64
C GLU A 84 4.00 3.80 -1.37
N VAL A 85 3.32 3.90 -0.21
CA VAL A 85 3.81 3.36 1.08
C VAL A 85 3.20 2.00 1.36
N GLY A 86 4.05 1.03 1.72
CA GLY A 86 3.69 -0.38 1.79
C GLY A 86 3.42 -0.96 0.40
N CYS A 87 4.34 -0.72 -0.53
CA CYS A 87 4.16 -1.06 -1.95
C CYS A 87 4.16 -2.58 -2.23
N GLY A 88 4.61 -3.41 -1.28
CA GLY A 88 4.73 -4.84 -1.46
C GLY A 88 5.49 -5.19 -2.74
N PRO A 89 4.98 -6.12 -3.58
CA PRO A 89 5.61 -6.50 -4.85
C PRO A 89 5.47 -5.47 -5.99
N GLY A 90 5.03 -4.23 -5.69
CA GLY A 90 5.08 -3.06 -6.59
C GLY A 90 3.98 -2.99 -7.65
N HIS A 91 2.89 -3.75 -7.53
CA HIS A 91 1.87 -3.82 -8.60
C HIS A 91 1.21 -2.50 -8.94
N LEU A 92 0.86 -1.69 -7.93
CA LEU A 92 0.24 -0.38 -8.16
C LEU A 92 1.27 0.61 -8.71
N SER A 93 2.45 0.72 -8.10
CA SER A 93 3.54 1.59 -8.56
C SER A 93 3.89 1.33 -10.04
N ILE A 94 4.04 0.05 -10.42
CA ILE A 94 4.31 -0.35 -11.81
C ILE A 94 3.17 0.06 -12.73
N ARG A 95 1.92 -0.09 -12.29
CA ARG A 95 0.76 0.29 -13.09
C ARG A 95 0.66 1.81 -13.27
N LEU A 96 0.89 2.60 -12.21
CA LEU A 96 0.89 4.07 -12.26
C LEU A 96 1.94 4.58 -13.26
N ALA A 97 3.17 4.08 -13.18
CA ALA A 97 4.22 4.44 -14.11
C ALA A 97 3.88 4.04 -15.55
N ARG A 98 3.35 2.83 -15.77
CA ARG A 98 3.15 2.29 -17.12
C ARG A 98 1.90 2.78 -17.83
N ARG A 99 0.79 2.90 -17.11
CA ARG A 99 -0.50 3.24 -17.71
C ARG A 99 -0.80 4.72 -17.67
N HIS A 100 -0.21 5.42 -16.71
CA HIS A 100 -0.49 6.83 -16.47
C HIS A 100 0.75 7.73 -16.61
N GLY A 101 1.94 7.14 -16.82
CA GLY A 101 3.18 7.89 -17.03
C GLY A 101 3.67 8.67 -15.81
N LEU A 102 3.19 8.33 -14.61
CA LEU A 102 3.53 9.03 -13.37
C LEU A 102 4.94 8.67 -12.89
N ASP A 103 5.65 9.65 -12.34
CA ASP A 103 6.91 9.44 -11.61
C ASP A 103 6.58 8.82 -10.25
N THR A 104 6.91 7.53 -10.10
CA THR A 104 6.43 6.73 -8.98
C THR A 104 7.58 6.14 -8.18
N THR A 105 7.51 6.30 -6.86
CA THR A 105 8.40 5.66 -5.89
C THR A 105 7.58 4.72 -4.99
N GLY A 106 8.02 3.48 -4.83
CA GLY A 106 7.47 2.53 -3.86
C GLY A 106 8.37 2.41 -2.64
N LEU A 107 7.79 2.46 -1.44
CA LEU A 107 8.44 2.24 -0.16
C LEU A 107 7.82 1.03 0.52
N ASP A 108 8.66 0.11 1.02
CA ASP A 108 8.19 -1.02 1.85
C ASP A 108 9.22 -1.33 2.93
N LEU A 109 8.76 -1.82 4.07
CA LEU A 109 9.62 -2.21 5.19
C LEU A 109 10.38 -3.51 4.90
N ASP A 110 9.80 -4.40 4.10
CA ASP A 110 10.35 -5.73 3.82
C ASP A 110 11.32 -5.68 2.62
N PRO A 111 12.63 -5.92 2.82
CA PRO A 111 13.61 -5.95 1.74
C PRO A 111 13.31 -7.02 0.69
N ALA A 112 12.63 -8.11 1.06
CA ALA A 112 12.25 -9.16 0.11
C ALA A 112 11.13 -8.68 -0.81
N MET A 113 10.18 -7.86 -0.32
CA MET A 113 9.17 -7.20 -1.14
C MET A 113 9.80 -6.20 -2.11
N ILE A 114 10.77 -5.41 -1.67
CA ILE A 114 11.51 -4.49 -2.55
C ILE A 114 12.26 -5.24 -3.64
N GLY A 115 12.94 -6.34 -3.30
CA GLY A 115 13.57 -7.22 -4.30
C GLY A 115 12.57 -7.74 -5.33
N ARG A 116 11.39 -8.16 -4.87
CA ARG A 116 10.31 -8.63 -5.76
C ARG A 116 9.73 -7.51 -6.61
N ALA A 117 9.52 -6.33 -6.07
CA ALA A 117 9.00 -5.17 -6.79
C ALA A 117 9.92 -4.76 -7.95
N ARG A 118 11.24 -4.75 -7.71
CA ARG A 118 12.26 -4.50 -8.75
C ARG A 118 12.21 -5.55 -9.84
N ALA A 119 12.20 -6.83 -9.49
CA ALA A 119 12.10 -7.94 -10.44
C ALA A 119 10.79 -7.86 -11.26
N ASN A 120 9.66 -7.53 -10.62
CA ASN A 120 8.38 -7.33 -11.30
C ASN A 120 8.42 -6.13 -12.26
N ALA A 121 9.10 -5.03 -11.91
CA ALA A 121 9.25 -3.88 -12.79
C ALA A 121 10.11 -4.18 -14.01
N GLU A 122 11.20 -4.92 -13.84
CA GLU A 122 12.10 -5.35 -14.90
C GLU A 122 11.46 -6.43 -15.78
N GLY A 123 10.84 -7.45 -15.17
CA GLY A 123 10.26 -8.62 -15.84
C GLY A 123 8.89 -8.37 -16.46
N ALA A 124 8.27 -7.24 -16.21
CA ALA A 124 6.92 -6.93 -16.64
C ALA A 124 6.77 -6.69 -18.16
N GLY A 125 7.57 -7.40 -18.97
CA GLY A 125 7.39 -7.51 -20.42
C GLY A 125 6.17 -8.32 -20.82
N GLU A 126 5.65 -9.20 -19.96
CA GLU A 126 4.54 -10.08 -20.30
C GLU A 126 3.19 -9.42 -19.96
N GLY A 127 2.52 -8.88 -20.96
CA GLY A 127 1.14 -8.37 -20.88
C GLY A 127 0.97 -6.86 -20.72
N PHE A 128 2.01 -6.07 -20.46
CA PHE A 128 1.88 -4.63 -20.24
C PHE A 128 2.73 -3.71 -21.15
N GLY A 129 3.52 -4.30 -22.07
CA GLY A 129 4.49 -3.52 -22.86
C GLY A 129 5.73 -3.13 -22.03
N ARG A 130 6.88 -3.00 -22.70
CA ARG A 130 8.13 -2.60 -22.05
C ARG A 130 8.09 -1.07 -21.79
N LEU A 131 8.31 -0.67 -20.53
CA LEU A 131 8.52 0.76 -20.24
C LEU A 131 9.77 1.27 -20.93
N PRO A 132 9.77 2.50 -21.44
CA PRO A 132 11.00 3.13 -21.89
C PRO A 132 12.02 3.18 -20.74
N PRO A 133 13.33 3.05 -21.03
CA PRO A 133 14.37 3.28 -20.04
C PRO A 133 14.17 4.66 -19.38
N GLY A 134 14.26 4.73 -18.04
CA GLY A 134 14.08 5.97 -17.29
C GLY A 134 12.64 6.23 -16.79
N ARG A 135 11.67 5.34 -17.11
CA ARG A 135 10.29 5.43 -16.58
C ARG A 135 9.92 4.22 -15.70
N LEU A 136 10.89 3.47 -15.22
CA LEU A 136 10.65 2.44 -14.21
C LEU A 136 10.40 3.11 -12.85
N PRO A 137 9.41 2.63 -12.06
CA PRO A 137 9.25 3.11 -10.70
C PRO A 137 10.50 2.80 -9.87
N SER A 138 10.85 3.69 -8.97
CA SER A 138 11.91 3.47 -7.98
C SER A 138 11.34 2.68 -6.81
N PHE A 139 12.16 1.79 -6.20
CA PHE A 139 11.75 1.03 -5.01
C PHE A 139 12.81 1.12 -3.93
N LEU A 140 12.41 1.54 -2.71
CA LEU A 140 13.28 1.71 -1.56
C LEU A 140 12.75 0.95 -0.35
N MET A 141 13.65 0.40 0.44
CA MET A 141 13.33 -0.13 1.75
C MET A 141 13.25 1.03 2.75
N GLY A 142 12.20 1.04 3.58
CA GLY A 142 12.05 2.04 4.64
C GLY A 142 10.78 1.86 5.45
N ASP A 143 10.81 2.44 6.66
CA ASP A 143 9.66 2.50 7.55
C ASP A 143 8.82 3.74 7.23
N VAL A 144 7.51 3.57 7.11
CA VAL A 144 6.57 4.68 6.91
C VAL A 144 6.61 5.70 8.06
N ALA A 145 6.99 5.28 9.26
CA ALA A 145 7.13 6.16 10.42
C ALA A 145 8.45 6.97 10.43
N SER A 146 9.37 6.71 9.49
CA SER A 146 10.65 7.41 9.34
C SER A 146 11.15 7.30 7.90
N MET A 147 10.54 8.03 6.99
CA MET A 147 10.80 7.91 5.56
C MET A 147 12.10 8.62 5.14
N PRO A 148 12.92 8.01 4.26
CA PRO A 148 14.20 8.58 3.82
C PRO A 148 14.01 9.63 2.70
N PHE A 149 13.03 10.50 2.84
CA PHE A 149 12.71 11.57 1.87
C PHE A 149 12.71 12.93 2.54
N GLY A 150 13.05 13.96 1.79
CA GLY A 150 12.96 15.35 2.23
C GLY A 150 11.50 15.84 2.33
N ASP A 151 11.30 16.94 3.03
CA ASP A 151 10.01 17.60 3.15
C ASP A 151 9.48 18.03 1.78
N GLY A 152 8.19 17.85 1.54
CA GLY A 152 7.57 18.27 0.28
C GLY A 152 8.08 17.56 -0.97
N SER A 153 8.58 16.33 -0.85
CA SER A 153 9.14 15.56 -1.96
C SER A 153 8.09 15.03 -2.94
N PHE A 154 6.83 14.89 -2.50
CA PHE A 154 5.77 14.24 -3.27
C PHE A 154 4.52 15.09 -3.38
N ASP A 155 3.80 14.90 -4.48
CA ASP A 155 2.52 15.54 -4.76
C ASP A 155 1.34 14.70 -4.28
N VAL A 156 1.49 13.37 -4.40
CA VAL A 156 0.50 12.38 -3.96
C VAL A 156 1.21 11.26 -3.21
N VAL A 157 0.65 10.88 -2.06
CA VAL A 157 1.03 9.64 -1.35
C VAL A 157 -0.12 8.67 -1.39
N VAL A 158 0.15 7.42 -1.70
CA VAL A 158 -0.87 6.35 -1.76
C VAL A 158 -0.49 5.18 -0.88
N SER A 159 -1.48 4.56 -0.24
CA SER A 159 -1.33 3.29 0.48
C SER A 159 -2.48 2.35 0.13
N THR A 160 -2.16 1.10 -0.22
CA THR A 160 -3.16 0.10 -0.59
C THR A 160 -3.00 -1.16 0.24
N LEU A 161 -4.00 -1.45 1.09
CA LEU A 161 -4.04 -2.64 1.94
C LEU A 161 -2.77 -2.82 2.81
N SER A 162 -2.23 -1.72 3.32
CA SER A 162 -0.98 -1.70 4.08
C SER A 162 -1.11 -1.04 5.45
N MET A 163 -1.95 0.01 5.61
CA MET A 163 -2.01 0.81 6.83
C MET A 163 -2.36 -0.02 8.08
N HIS A 164 -3.16 -1.06 7.94
CA HIS A 164 -3.53 -1.97 9.04
C HIS A 164 -2.35 -2.81 9.56
N HIS A 165 -1.21 -2.81 8.86
CA HIS A 165 0.05 -3.44 9.28
C HIS A 165 1.05 -2.47 9.90
N TRP A 166 0.79 -1.15 9.87
CA TRP A 166 1.74 -0.18 10.41
C TRP A 166 1.79 -0.29 11.93
N ALA A 167 3.01 -0.31 12.48
CA ALA A 167 3.21 -0.37 13.92
C ALA A 167 2.73 0.90 14.63
N ASP A 168 2.91 2.06 13.98
CA ASP A 168 2.46 3.37 14.45
C ASP A 168 1.81 4.15 13.30
N PRO A 169 0.50 4.01 13.07
CA PRO A 169 -0.19 4.75 12.03
C PRO A 169 -0.15 6.27 12.20
N ALA A 170 -0.08 6.77 13.44
CA ALA A 170 -0.02 8.21 13.69
C ALA A 170 1.34 8.79 13.26
N ALA A 171 2.44 8.12 13.60
CA ALA A 171 3.77 8.49 13.13
C ALA A 171 3.86 8.39 11.59
N GLY A 172 3.30 7.32 10.99
CA GLY A 172 3.24 7.17 9.55
C GLY A 172 2.50 8.31 8.85
N LEU A 173 1.34 8.72 9.38
CA LEU A 173 0.57 9.84 8.83
C LEU A 173 1.27 11.20 9.04
N ALA A 174 2.01 11.39 10.13
CA ALA A 174 2.83 12.58 10.32
C ALA A 174 3.98 12.66 9.32
N GLU A 175 4.65 11.55 9.04
CA GLU A 175 5.68 11.46 8.00
C GLU A 175 5.10 11.67 6.59
N ILE A 176 3.91 11.14 6.31
CA ILE A 176 3.19 11.41 5.05
C ILE A 176 2.92 12.91 4.92
N ASP A 177 2.44 13.58 5.97
CA ASP A 177 2.28 15.04 5.94
C ASP A 177 3.60 15.74 5.62
N ARG A 178 4.69 15.37 6.27
CA ARG A 178 6.01 15.97 6.07
C ARG A 178 6.49 15.84 4.62
N VAL A 179 6.38 14.65 4.02
CA VAL A 179 6.88 14.38 2.67
C VAL A 179 5.97 14.89 1.55
N LEU A 180 4.69 15.16 1.83
CA LEU A 180 3.80 15.81 0.90
C LEU A 180 4.17 17.30 0.76
N ARG A 181 4.06 17.86 -0.44
CA ARG A 181 4.08 19.31 -0.63
C ARG A 181 2.80 19.95 -0.07
N PRO A 182 2.80 21.27 0.24
CA PRO A 182 1.57 21.98 0.60
C PRO A 182 0.49 21.80 -0.50
N GLY A 183 -0.72 21.44 -0.10
CA GLY A 183 -1.82 21.09 -1.00
C GLY A 183 -1.75 19.70 -1.60
N GLY A 184 -0.70 18.92 -1.33
CA GLY A 184 -0.57 17.53 -1.75
C GLY A 184 -1.62 16.63 -1.10
N ARG A 185 -1.93 15.50 -1.71
CA ARG A 185 -2.99 14.59 -1.26
C ARG A 185 -2.48 13.20 -0.91
N THR A 186 -3.15 12.59 0.07
CA THR A 186 -2.96 11.18 0.43
C THR A 186 -4.23 10.40 0.15
N LEU A 187 -4.06 9.24 -0.50
CA LEU A 187 -5.13 8.31 -0.80
C LEU A 187 -4.82 6.97 -0.13
N VAL A 188 -5.73 6.51 0.73
CA VAL A 188 -5.57 5.21 1.41
C VAL A 188 -6.75 4.31 1.06
N TRP A 189 -6.46 3.12 0.53
CA TRP A 189 -7.43 2.03 0.42
C TRP A 189 -7.10 0.98 1.47
N ASP A 190 -7.95 0.84 2.46
CA ASP A 190 -7.75 -0.16 3.50
C ASP A 190 -9.06 -0.77 3.98
N PHE A 191 -8.97 -1.86 4.73
CA PHE A 191 -10.12 -2.54 5.27
C PHE A 191 -10.93 -1.60 6.16
N ARG A 192 -12.25 -1.70 6.02
CA ARG A 192 -13.16 -1.01 6.91
C ARG A 192 -13.09 -1.62 8.31
N ARG A 193 -13.33 -0.80 9.34
CA ARG A 193 -13.50 -1.29 10.70
C ARG A 193 -14.47 -2.47 10.72
N GLY A 194 -14.04 -3.60 11.28
CA GLY A 194 -14.84 -4.80 11.34
C GLY A 194 -14.04 -5.99 11.82
N PHE A 195 -14.57 -7.16 11.56
CA PHE A 195 -13.92 -8.44 11.82
C PHE A 195 -13.69 -9.16 10.50
N LEU A 196 -12.44 -9.51 10.23
CA LEU A 196 -12.08 -10.41 9.14
C LEU A 196 -11.71 -11.78 9.72
N PRO A 197 -12.29 -12.88 9.20
CA PRO A 197 -12.10 -14.21 9.77
C PRO A 197 -10.64 -14.65 9.97
N PHE A 198 -9.71 -14.02 9.22
CA PHE A 198 -8.30 -14.42 9.19
C PHE A 198 -7.33 -13.37 9.75
N HIS A 199 -7.79 -12.12 9.86
CA HIS A 199 -7.02 -11.00 10.42
C HIS A 199 -7.52 -10.56 11.79
N GLY A 200 -8.64 -11.13 12.26
CA GLY A 200 -9.25 -10.72 13.51
C GLY A 200 -9.94 -9.35 13.41
N ARG A 201 -9.86 -8.57 14.49
CA ARG A 201 -10.47 -7.24 14.55
C ARG A 201 -9.62 -6.23 13.79
N MET A 202 -10.16 -5.73 12.68
CA MET A 202 -9.49 -4.68 11.91
C MET A 202 -9.60 -3.33 12.64
N PRO A 203 -8.48 -2.58 12.72
CA PRO A 203 -8.51 -1.23 13.26
C PRO A 203 -9.41 -0.33 12.41
N ASP A 204 -9.77 0.83 12.97
CA ASP A 204 -10.49 1.87 12.23
C ASP A 204 -9.49 2.76 11.50
N PRO A 205 -9.27 2.63 10.19
CA PRO A 205 -8.29 3.43 9.49
C PRO A 205 -8.68 4.92 9.45
N VAL A 206 -9.97 5.25 9.49
CA VAL A 206 -10.43 6.65 9.64
C VAL A 206 -10.12 7.17 11.03
N GLY A 207 -10.22 6.31 12.06
CA GLY A 207 -9.86 6.68 13.43
C GLY A 207 -8.41 7.13 13.56
N HIS A 208 -7.51 6.51 12.80
CA HIS A 208 -6.08 6.87 12.80
C HIS A 208 -5.79 8.24 12.20
N THR A 209 -6.68 8.78 11.38
CA THR A 209 -6.48 10.13 10.79
C THR A 209 -6.79 11.27 11.78
N ARG A 210 -7.45 10.96 12.91
CA ARG A 210 -7.79 11.96 13.91
C ARG A 210 -6.54 12.42 14.67
N GLY A 211 -6.38 13.73 14.80
CA GLY A 211 -5.25 14.32 15.52
C GLY A 211 -3.93 14.33 14.72
N THR A 212 -3.97 13.94 13.44
CA THR A 212 -2.85 14.11 12.53
C THR A 212 -2.88 15.49 11.87
N PRO A 213 -1.74 15.99 11.32
CA PRO A 213 -1.72 17.28 10.62
C PRO A 213 -2.55 17.27 9.33
N LEU A 214 -2.77 16.08 8.74
CA LEU A 214 -3.54 15.92 7.50
C LEU A 214 -5.04 16.14 7.74
N ARG A 215 -5.66 16.95 6.90
CA ARG A 215 -7.12 17.18 6.94
C ARG A 215 -7.86 16.09 6.14
N LEU A 216 -8.77 15.40 6.79
CA LEU A 216 -9.67 14.44 6.14
C LEU A 216 -10.60 15.17 5.15
N VAL A 217 -10.55 14.77 3.87
CA VAL A 217 -11.46 15.24 2.81
C VAL A 217 -12.69 14.35 2.76
N GLY A 218 -12.49 13.04 2.80
CA GLY A 218 -13.59 12.08 2.77
C GLY A 218 -13.15 10.66 3.05
N ALA A 219 -14.13 9.83 3.42
CA ALA A 219 -13.97 8.39 3.58
C ALA A 219 -15.19 7.71 2.96
N THR A 220 -15.00 6.96 1.87
CA THR A 220 -16.08 6.33 1.12
C THR A 220 -15.88 4.83 1.01
N PRO A 221 -16.95 4.02 1.17
CA PRO A 221 -16.87 2.60 0.90
C PRO A 221 -16.44 2.34 -0.55
N TRP A 222 -15.38 1.58 -0.74
CA TRP A 222 -14.99 1.12 -2.06
C TRP A 222 -15.84 -0.09 -2.46
N ARG A 223 -16.68 0.07 -3.48
CA ARG A 223 -17.57 -0.99 -3.92
C ARG A 223 -16.88 -1.87 -4.95
N TRP A 224 -16.83 -3.15 -4.66
CA TRP A 224 -16.47 -4.17 -5.66
C TRP A 224 -17.56 -4.27 -6.72
N PRO A 225 -17.24 -4.67 -7.96
CA PRO A 225 -18.26 -4.87 -9.00
C PRO A 225 -19.43 -5.77 -8.59
N TRP A 226 -19.22 -6.63 -7.58
CA TRP A 226 -20.21 -7.56 -7.04
C TRP A 226 -20.98 -7.04 -5.81
N GLY A 227 -20.89 -5.78 -5.49
CA GLY A 227 -21.79 -5.10 -4.55
C GLY A 227 -21.36 -5.06 -3.09
N PHE A 228 -20.37 -5.83 -2.64
CA PHE A 228 -19.87 -5.72 -1.27
C PHE A 228 -18.66 -4.80 -1.17
N SER A 229 -18.49 -4.25 0.02
CA SER A 229 -17.43 -3.28 0.33
C SER A 229 -16.72 -3.68 1.61
N LEU A 230 -15.58 -4.36 1.46
CA LEU A 230 -14.69 -4.71 2.58
C LEU A 230 -13.65 -3.63 2.84
N ILE A 231 -13.37 -2.81 1.83
CA ILE A 231 -12.38 -1.73 1.92
C ILE A 231 -13.06 -0.36 1.77
N GLN A 232 -12.37 0.66 2.19
CA GLN A 232 -12.76 2.05 2.00
C GLN A 232 -11.61 2.84 1.40
N ARG A 233 -11.96 3.86 0.64
CA ARG A 233 -11.07 4.91 0.17
C ARG A 233 -11.12 6.06 1.16
N ILE A 234 -9.98 6.48 1.64
CA ILE A 234 -9.80 7.63 2.51
C ILE A 234 -8.95 8.64 1.75
N GLU A 235 -9.38 9.89 1.76
CA GLU A 235 -8.64 10.99 1.16
C GLU A 235 -8.31 12.03 2.22
N LEU A 236 -7.03 12.39 2.26
CA LEU A 236 -6.48 13.39 3.15
C LEU A 236 -5.73 14.45 2.32
N VAL A 237 -5.63 15.65 2.84
CA VAL A 237 -4.89 16.75 2.21
C VAL A 237 -3.97 17.41 3.22
N ARG A 238 -2.75 17.72 2.80
CA ARG A 238 -1.87 18.62 3.53
C ARG A 238 -2.37 20.06 3.34
N ALA A 239 -2.45 20.82 4.43
CA ALA A 239 -2.84 22.23 4.36
C ALA A 239 -1.92 22.99 3.39
N SER A 240 -2.52 23.89 2.59
CA SER A 240 -1.77 24.89 1.86
C SER A 240 -1.32 25.93 2.89
N GLY A 241 -0.01 26.04 3.11
CA GLY A 241 0.58 27.02 4.01
C GLY A 241 0.26 28.46 3.63
#